data_1e069c27d0a95e14f92ea67ed3dcd6ca
#
_entry.id   1e069c27d0a95e14f92ea67ed3dcd6ca
#
_cell.length_a   1.000
_cell.length_b   1.000
_cell.length_c   1.000
_cell.angle_alpha   90.00
_cell.angle_beta   90.00
_cell.angle_gamma   90.00
#
_symmetry.space_group_name_H-M   'P 1'
#
loop_
_entity.id
_entity.type
_entity.pdbx_description
1 polymer ?
#
loop_
_entity_poly.entity_id
_entity_poly.type
_entity_poly.pdbx_seq_one_letter_code
_entity_poly.pdbx_strand_id
1 'polypeptide(L)'
;IPFNFFHHTAFHFDATKFGLWLRDHYCLPRGVKHILDDVVSIQQDDKGIVSLNNKHTADLFVDCTGFKSLLLGETLKEEFLSYEDLLPNNSAWATRMPYKNKENELQPYTNCTAINNGWVWNIPLWSRIGTGYVYSDKFVDDETALKEFQQHLGTDELEFKNIKMRVGIHKRLWVKNVVAVGLSAGF
;
A
#
# COMPACT_ATOMS: atom_id res chain seq x y z
N ILE A 1 29.57 -8.38 6.80
CA ILE A 1 28.71 -9.32 7.56
C ILE A 1 28.50 -10.53 6.67
N PRO A 2 28.78 -11.78 7.13
CA PRO A 2 28.57 -12.96 6.32
C PRO A 2 27.06 -13.12 6.01
N PHE A 3 26.73 -13.51 4.77
CA PHE A 3 25.36 -13.77 4.33
C PHE A 3 24.80 -14.98 5.09
N ASN A 4 23.58 -14.83 5.65
CA ASN A 4 22.86 -15.92 6.30
C ASN A 4 21.52 -16.08 5.60
N PHE A 5 21.32 -17.23 4.95
CA PHE A 5 20.11 -17.53 4.18
C PHE A 5 18.82 -17.34 4.99
N PHE A 6 18.78 -17.79 6.24
CA PHE A 6 17.58 -17.70 7.08
C PHE A 6 17.25 -16.30 7.57
N HIS A 7 18.23 -15.40 7.64
CA HIS A 7 18.04 -14.05 8.16
C HIS A 7 18.07 -12.96 7.08
N HIS A 8 18.60 -13.27 5.90
CA HIS A 8 18.83 -12.29 4.84
C HIS A 8 18.01 -12.54 3.58
N THR A 9 17.03 -13.44 3.64
CA THR A 9 16.12 -13.74 2.52
C THR A 9 14.69 -13.34 2.83
N ALA A 10 13.94 -12.99 1.78
CA ALA A 10 12.53 -12.68 1.82
C ALA A 10 11.85 -13.25 0.56
N PHE A 11 10.53 -13.12 0.48
CA PHE A 11 9.76 -13.62 -0.64
C PHE A 11 9.23 -12.50 -1.51
N HIS A 12 9.34 -12.63 -2.83
CA HIS A 12 8.52 -11.89 -3.76
C HIS A 12 7.22 -12.66 -4.00
N PHE A 13 6.08 -12.06 -3.69
CA PHE A 13 4.78 -12.69 -3.93
C PHE A 13 3.74 -11.66 -4.40
N ASP A 14 2.76 -12.14 -5.15
CA ASP A 14 1.61 -11.32 -5.55
C ASP A 14 0.67 -11.18 -4.38
N ALA A 15 0.67 -10.02 -3.73
CA ALA A 15 -0.13 -9.73 -2.54
C ALA A 15 -1.64 -9.90 -2.77
N THR A 16 -2.13 -9.58 -3.97
CA THR A 16 -3.55 -9.76 -4.33
C THR A 16 -3.91 -11.25 -4.35
N LYS A 17 -3.12 -12.06 -5.04
CA LYS A 17 -3.33 -13.52 -5.09
C LYS A 17 -3.20 -14.16 -3.71
N PHE A 18 -2.23 -13.71 -2.93
CA PHE A 18 -2.04 -14.22 -1.57
C PHE A 18 -3.21 -13.86 -0.65
N GLY A 19 -3.72 -12.62 -0.74
CA GLY A 19 -4.90 -12.22 0.03
C GLY A 19 -6.15 -13.03 -0.32
N LEU A 20 -6.38 -13.30 -1.61
CA LEU A 20 -7.48 -14.15 -2.06
C LEU A 20 -7.31 -15.59 -1.56
N TRP A 21 -6.10 -16.14 -1.63
CA TRP A 21 -5.81 -17.47 -1.11
C TRP A 21 -6.04 -17.56 0.40
N LEU A 22 -5.57 -16.56 1.17
CA LEU A 22 -5.82 -16.50 2.62
C LEU A 22 -7.31 -16.44 2.93
N ARG A 23 -8.08 -15.62 2.19
CA ARG A 23 -9.53 -15.56 2.35
C ARG A 23 -10.15 -16.93 2.16
N ASP A 24 -9.88 -17.58 1.01
CA ASP A 24 -10.62 -18.77 0.58
C ASP A 24 -10.18 -20.04 1.30
N HIS A 25 -8.88 -20.17 1.62
CA HIS A 25 -8.32 -21.42 2.15
C HIS A 25 -7.99 -21.36 3.64
N TYR A 26 -7.87 -20.15 4.20
CA TYR A 26 -7.55 -20.00 5.62
C TYR A 26 -8.69 -19.38 6.43
N CYS A 27 -9.20 -18.23 6.00
CA CYS A 27 -10.16 -17.45 6.78
C CYS A 27 -11.57 -18.05 6.75
N LEU A 28 -12.15 -18.24 5.57
CA LEU A 28 -13.52 -18.75 5.42
C LEU A 28 -13.72 -20.13 6.07
N PRO A 29 -12.81 -21.12 5.90
CA PRO A 29 -12.95 -22.40 6.58
C PRO A 29 -12.87 -22.34 8.12
N ARG A 30 -12.36 -21.22 8.67
CA ARG A 30 -12.28 -20.96 10.11
C ARG A 30 -13.40 -20.09 10.64
N GLY A 31 -14.46 -19.88 9.85
CA GLY A 31 -15.65 -19.14 10.26
C GLY A 31 -15.54 -17.63 10.13
N VAL A 32 -14.49 -17.08 9.52
CA VAL A 32 -14.41 -15.66 9.20
C VAL A 32 -15.47 -15.34 8.15
N LYS A 33 -16.30 -14.33 8.41
CA LYS A 33 -17.31 -13.86 7.46
C LYS A 33 -16.69 -12.80 6.56
N HIS A 34 -16.69 -13.05 5.26
CA HIS A 34 -16.34 -12.06 4.25
C HIS A 34 -17.60 -11.35 3.78
N ILE A 35 -17.66 -10.04 3.98
CA ILE A 35 -18.78 -9.18 3.57
C ILE A 35 -18.25 -8.21 2.53
N LEU A 36 -18.81 -8.23 1.33
CA LEU A 36 -18.52 -7.26 0.30
C LEU A 36 -19.53 -6.12 0.43
N ASP A 37 -19.08 -4.99 0.98
CA ASP A 37 -19.92 -3.83 1.26
C ASP A 37 -19.09 -2.54 1.28
N ASP A 38 -19.63 -1.46 0.76
CA ASP A 38 -19.02 -0.14 0.85
C ASP A 38 -19.43 0.54 2.16
N VAL A 39 -18.46 1.04 2.91
CA VAL A 39 -18.74 1.79 4.14
C VAL A 39 -19.14 3.22 3.76
N VAL A 40 -20.43 3.49 3.82
CA VAL A 40 -21.03 4.80 3.48
C VAL A 40 -21.48 5.61 4.69
N SER A 41 -21.63 4.97 5.86
CA SER A 41 -21.95 5.64 7.11
C SER A 41 -21.28 4.97 8.30
N ILE A 42 -20.83 5.81 9.25
CA ILE A 42 -20.18 5.36 10.48
C ILE A 42 -20.84 6.07 11.65
N GLN A 43 -21.34 5.28 12.61
CA GLN A 43 -21.84 5.79 13.87
C GLN A 43 -20.77 5.67 14.95
N GLN A 44 -20.59 6.71 15.74
CA GLN A 44 -19.65 6.75 16.86
C GLN A 44 -20.26 7.39 18.09
N ASP A 45 -19.71 7.05 19.26
CA ASP A 45 -20.01 7.65 20.54
C ASP A 45 -18.71 7.98 21.31
N ASP A 46 -18.82 8.25 22.60
CA ASP A 46 -17.68 8.50 23.49
C ASP A 46 -16.77 7.28 23.68
N LYS A 47 -17.26 6.06 23.41
CA LYS A 47 -16.48 4.80 23.49
C LYS A 47 -15.83 4.37 22.18
N GLY A 48 -16.20 4.97 21.05
CA GLY A 48 -15.61 4.68 19.73
C GLY A 48 -16.64 4.47 18.64
N ILE A 49 -16.34 3.56 17.73
CA ILE A 49 -17.24 3.19 16.62
C ILE A 49 -18.34 2.26 17.16
N VAL A 50 -19.59 2.66 16.95
CA VAL A 50 -20.77 1.87 17.32
C VAL A 50 -21.15 0.92 16.19
N SER A 51 -21.21 1.43 14.94
CA SER A 51 -21.58 0.60 13.79
C SER A 51 -21.07 1.17 12.46
N LEU A 52 -20.91 0.29 11.49
CA LEU A 52 -20.73 0.64 10.08
C LEU A 52 -22.03 0.35 9.32
N ASN A 53 -22.48 1.30 8.49
CA ASN A 53 -23.72 1.20 7.70
C ASN A 53 -24.96 0.87 8.54
N ASN A 54 -25.00 1.22 9.82
CA ASN A 54 -26.10 0.89 10.76
C ASN A 54 -26.40 -0.61 10.93
N LYS A 55 -25.49 -1.49 10.49
CA LYS A 55 -25.71 -2.96 10.51
C LYS A 55 -24.52 -3.79 10.97
N HIS A 56 -23.31 -3.28 10.81
CA HIS A 56 -22.11 -4.02 11.22
C HIS A 56 -21.59 -3.46 12.54
N THR A 57 -21.66 -4.25 13.58
CA THR A 57 -21.20 -3.92 14.95
C THR A 57 -20.08 -4.88 15.35
N ALA A 58 -19.15 -4.40 16.19
CA ALA A 58 -18.06 -5.20 16.75
C ALA A 58 -17.56 -4.56 18.06
N ASP A 59 -16.89 -5.36 18.88
CA ASP A 59 -16.20 -4.88 20.07
C ASP A 59 -14.88 -4.18 19.72
N LEU A 60 -14.23 -4.59 18.62
CA LEU A 60 -13.00 -4.04 18.10
C LEU A 60 -13.07 -3.92 16.57
N PHE A 61 -12.65 -2.79 16.04
CA PHE A 61 -12.52 -2.54 14.61
C PHE A 61 -11.03 -2.44 14.24
N VAL A 62 -10.63 -3.20 13.23
CA VAL A 62 -9.28 -3.12 12.66
C VAL A 62 -9.35 -2.31 11.36
N ASP A 63 -8.79 -1.10 11.39
CA ASP A 63 -8.76 -0.20 10.23
C ASP A 63 -7.62 -0.58 9.29
N CYS A 64 -7.96 -1.19 8.15
CA CYS A 64 -7.06 -1.54 7.06
C CYS A 64 -7.43 -0.78 5.77
N THR A 65 -8.01 0.42 5.87
CA THR A 65 -8.54 1.18 4.73
C THR A 65 -7.48 1.96 3.95
N GLY A 66 -6.19 1.64 4.19
CA GLY A 66 -5.08 2.25 3.48
C GLY A 66 -4.86 3.71 3.84
N PHE A 67 -4.29 4.50 2.95
CA PHE A 67 -4.01 5.94 3.19
C PHE A 67 -5.23 6.76 3.61
N LYS A 68 -6.43 6.27 3.34
CA LYS A 68 -7.68 6.92 3.77
C LYS A 68 -7.81 6.95 5.29
N SER A 69 -7.36 5.87 5.99
CA SER A 69 -7.51 5.73 7.45
C SER A 69 -8.91 6.10 7.92
N LEU A 70 -9.91 5.42 7.33
CA LEU A 70 -11.31 5.80 7.42
C LEU A 70 -11.84 5.85 8.86
N LEU A 71 -11.44 4.88 9.70
CA LEU A 71 -11.92 4.80 11.07
C LEU A 71 -11.04 5.62 12.02
N LEU A 72 -9.72 5.39 12.01
CA LEU A 72 -8.83 6.07 12.95
C LEU A 72 -8.62 7.55 12.58
N GLY A 73 -8.28 7.83 11.32
CA GLY A 73 -7.97 9.17 10.85
C GLY A 73 -9.19 10.01 10.55
N GLU A 74 -10.08 9.55 9.64
CA GLU A 74 -11.22 10.35 9.21
C GLU A 74 -12.34 10.41 10.24
N THR A 75 -12.65 9.30 10.94
CA THR A 75 -13.78 9.26 11.87
C THR A 75 -13.35 9.68 13.29
N LEU A 76 -12.36 9.02 13.88
CA LEU A 76 -11.92 9.33 15.24
C LEU A 76 -11.00 10.57 15.33
N LYS A 77 -10.58 11.13 14.18
CA LYS A 77 -9.75 12.35 14.09
C LYS A 77 -8.44 12.25 14.88
N GLU A 78 -7.84 11.05 14.89
CA GLU A 78 -6.53 10.90 15.52
C GLU A 78 -5.46 11.71 14.80
N GLU A 79 -4.62 12.39 15.57
CA GLU A 79 -3.53 13.24 15.06
C GLU A 79 -2.57 12.44 14.16
N PHE A 80 -2.24 12.99 13.00
CA PHE A 80 -1.25 12.44 12.09
C PHE A 80 0.03 13.27 12.13
N LEU A 81 1.15 12.61 12.41
CA LEU A 81 2.48 13.22 12.46
C LEU A 81 3.14 13.06 11.09
N SER A 82 3.24 14.15 10.35
CA SER A 82 3.91 14.16 9.03
C SER A 82 5.42 14.06 9.16
N TYR A 83 6.04 13.28 8.27
CA TYR A 83 7.48 13.15 8.11
C TYR A 83 7.99 13.74 6.79
N GLU A 84 7.15 14.47 6.05
CA GLU A 84 7.49 15.00 4.72
C GLU A 84 8.71 15.92 4.72
N ASP A 85 9.04 16.57 5.83
CA ASP A 85 10.25 17.38 5.95
C ASP A 85 11.54 16.55 5.95
N LEU A 86 11.44 15.27 6.35
CA LEU A 86 12.56 14.32 6.36
C LEU A 86 12.50 13.35 5.18
N LEU A 87 11.30 12.96 4.78
CA LEU A 87 11.02 11.99 3.72
C LEU A 87 10.09 12.64 2.67
N PRO A 88 10.63 13.43 1.74
CA PRO A 88 9.84 14.28 0.87
C PRO A 88 9.06 13.54 -0.24
N ASN A 89 9.35 12.27 -0.46
CA ASN A 89 8.70 11.49 -1.54
C ASN A 89 7.29 11.08 -1.12
N ASN A 90 6.30 11.75 -1.67
CA ASN A 90 4.88 11.63 -1.31
C ASN A 90 3.99 11.18 -2.47
N SER A 91 4.58 10.84 -3.60
CA SER A 91 3.84 10.44 -4.80
C SER A 91 4.52 9.28 -5.51
N ALA A 92 3.74 8.46 -6.19
CA ALA A 92 4.27 7.41 -7.05
C ALA A 92 3.37 7.13 -8.26
N TRP A 93 4.00 6.80 -9.38
CA TRP A 93 3.36 6.12 -10.49
C TRP A 93 3.67 4.62 -10.42
N ALA A 94 2.67 3.78 -10.52
CA ALA A 94 2.82 2.33 -10.46
C ALA A 94 2.18 1.67 -11.68
N THR A 95 2.80 0.58 -12.14
CA THR A 95 2.28 -0.23 -13.24
C THR A 95 2.65 -1.70 -13.09
N ARG A 96 2.09 -2.51 -13.97
CA ARG A 96 2.37 -3.95 -14.10
C ARG A 96 2.96 -4.20 -15.49
N MET A 97 4.18 -4.69 -15.53
CA MET A 97 4.89 -4.93 -16.77
C MET A 97 5.01 -6.42 -17.06
N PRO A 98 4.67 -6.89 -18.27
CA PRO A 98 4.96 -8.25 -18.69
C PRO A 98 6.47 -8.46 -18.88
N TYR A 99 6.95 -9.68 -18.75
CA TYR A 99 8.31 -10.03 -19.12
C TYR A 99 8.50 -9.98 -20.64
N LYS A 100 9.58 -9.36 -21.11
CA LYS A 100 10.07 -9.48 -22.48
C LYS A 100 10.89 -10.77 -22.63
N ASN A 101 11.73 -11.04 -21.65
CA ASN A 101 12.50 -12.27 -21.52
C ASN A 101 12.55 -12.69 -20.05
N LYS A 102 11.63 -13.59 -19.65
CA LYS A 102 11.46 -14.00 -18.26
C LYS A 102 12.72 -14.63 -17.67
N GLU A 103 13.48 -15.41 -18.45
CA GLU A 103 14.69 -16.09 -17.96
C GLU A 103 15.75 -15.08 -17.49
N ASN A 104 15.86 -13.95 -18.16
CA ASN A 104 16.83 -12.91 -17.84
C ASN A 104 16.30 -11.87 -16.83
N GLU A 105 14.98 -11.64 -16.80
CA GLU A 105 14.36 -10.56 -16.02
C GLU A 105 13.80 -11.03 -14.66
N LEU A 106 13.54 -12.33 -14.49
CA LEU A 106 13.09 -12.89 -13.22
C LEU A 106 14.27 -13.04 -12.25
N GLN A 107 14.66 -11.94 -11.63
CA GLN A 107 15.73 -11.91 -10.66
C GLN A 107 15.22 -12.12 -9.23
N PRO A 108 16.00 -12.74 -8.34
CA PRO A 108 15.60 -13.02 -6.95
C PRO A 108 15.78 -11.81 -6.02
N TYR A 109 15.73 -10.59 -6.54
CA TYR A 109 15.90 -9.36 -5.78
C TYR A 109 15.05 -8.22 -6.36
N THR A 110 14.73 -7.26 -5.51
CA THR A 110 14.19 -5.96 -5.93
C THR A 110 15.31 -5.10 -6.47
N ASN A 111 15.13 -4.56 -7.67
CA ASN A 111 16.04 -3.58 -8.23
C ASN A 111 15.49 -2.16 -7.98
N CYS A 112 16.34 -1.27 -7.51
CA CYS A 112 16.01 0.14 -7.29
C CYS A 112 16.94 1.01 -8.12
N THR A 113 16.39 1.81 -9.03
CA THR A 113 17.13 2.67 -9.94
C THR A 113 16.79 4.12 -9.69
N ALA A 114 17.78 4.95 -9.38
CA ALA A 114 17.60 6.40 -9.30
C ALA A 114 17.42 6.97 -10.71
N ILE A 115 16.42 7.83 -10.89
CA ILE A 115 16.22 8.63 -12.10
C ILE A 115 16.03 10.11 -11.71
N ASN A 116 15.71 10.99 -12.64
CA ASN A 116 15.84 12.44 -12.49
C ASN A 116 15.29 13.03 -11.18
N ASN A 117 14.06 12.71 -10.81
CA ASN A 117 13.37 13.33 -9.67
C ASN A 117 12.96 12.32 -8.59
N GLY A 118 13.54 11.12 -8.60
CA GLY A 118 13.22 10.09 -7.63
C GLY A 118 13.85 8.74 -7.96
N TRP A 119 13.13 7.65 -7.70
CA TRP A 119 13.67 6.31 -7.91
C TRP A 119 12.58 5.32 -8.33
N VAL A 120 12.97 4.37 -9.16
CA VAL A 120 12.09 3.31 -9.68
C VAL A 120 12.38 2.02 -8.93
N TRP A 121 11.33 1.40 -8.37
CA TRP A 121 11.41 0.01 -7.90
C TRP A 121 11.04 -0.96 -9.02
N ASN A 122 11.66 -2.12 -9.02
CA ASN A 122 11.38 -3.20 -9.95
C ASN A 122 11.36 -4.51 -9.16
N ILE A 123 10.16 -5.10 -9.02
CA ILE A 123 9.92 -6.30 -8.22
C ILE A 123 9.47 -7.42 -9.15
N PRO A 124 10.40 -8.33 -9.55
CA PRO A 124 10.04 -9.49 -10.34
C PRO A 124 9.15 -10.45 -9.55
N LEU A 125 7.97 -10.74 -10.09
CA LEU A 125 7.05 -11.75 -9.60
C LEU A 125 6.96 -12.89 -10.62
N TRP A 126 6.44 -14.04 -10.24
CA TRP A 126 6.37 -15.20 -11.15
C TRP A 126 5.68 -14.91 -12.49
N SER A 127 4.64 -14.09 -12.51
CA SER A 127 3.80 -13.81 -13.69
C SER A 127 4.03 -12.46 -14.36
N ARG A 128 4.72 -11.53 -13.68
CA ARG A 128 4.87 -10.14 -14.11
C ARG A 128 5.94 -9.44 -13.30
N ILE A 129 6.31 -8.25 -13.72
CA ILE A 129 7.12 -7.34 -12.93
C ILE A 129 6.18 -6.28 -12.34
N GLY A 130 6.22 -6.09 -11.01
CA GLY A 130 5.65 -4.93 -10.36
C GLY A 130 6.67 -3.80 -10.37
N THR A 131 6.33 -2.67 -10.95
CA THR A 131 7.25 -1.54 -11.04
C THR A 131 6.56 -0.22 -10.75
N GLY A 132 7.31 0.76 -10.28
CA GLY A 132 6.79 2.09 -10.08
C GLY A 132 7.89 3.09 -9.75
N TYR A 133 7.56 4.35 -9.95
CA TYR A 133 8.42 5.50 -9.79
C TYR A 133 7.95 6.35 -8.61
N VAL A 134 8.78 6.45 -7.58
CA VAL A 134 8.56 7.29 -6.39
C VAL A 134 9.22 8.64 -6.59
N TYR A 135 8.48 9.71 -6.33
CA TYR A 135 8.94 11.09 -6.48
C TYR A 135 8.28 12.01 -5.44
N SER A 136 8.77 13.24 -5.37
CA SER A 136 8.14 14.30 -4.58
C SER A 136 7.43 15.29 -5.48
N ASP A 137 6.14 15.55 -5.23
CA ASP A 137 5.36 16.53 -5.97
C ASP A 137 5.78 17.99 -5.70
N LYS A 138 6.68 18.23 -4.74
CA LYS A 138 7.35 19.52 -4.52
C LYS A 138 8.40 19.84 -5.60
N PHE A 139 8.94 18.82 -6.28
CA PHE A 139 10.04 18.98 -7.24
C PHE A 139 9.63 18.68 -8.68
N VAL A 140 8.63 17.85 -8.89
CA VAL A 140 8.15 17.46 -10.21
C VAL A 140 6.64 17.24 -10.17
N ASP A 141 5.93 17.74 -11.17
CA ASP A 141 4.49 17.48 -11.31
C ASP A 141 4.21 16.04 -11.80
N ASP A 142 2.96 15.58 -11.60
CA ASP A 142 2.55 14.23 -11.90
C ASP A 142 2.71 13.86 -13.39
N GLU A 143 2.44 14.79 -14.30
CA GLU A 143 2.53 14.52 -15.74
C GLU A 143 3.98 14.36 -16.19
N THR A 144 4.87 15.24 -15.71
CA THR A 144 6.30 15.16 -15.98
C THR A 144 6.89 13.88 -15.39
N ALA A 145 6.54 13.54 -14.15
CA ALA A 145 6.96 12.30 -13.52
C ALA A 145 6.47 11.06 -14.29
N LEU A 146 5.23 11.07 -14.82
CA LEU A 146 4.73 9.99 -15.66
C LEU A 146 5.57 9.84 -16.93
N LYS A 147 5.89 10.93 -17.62
CA LYS A 147 6.71 10.90 -18.84
C LYS A 147 8.12 10.38 -18.57
N GLU A 148 8.75 10.78 -17.47
CA GLU A 148 10.05 10.25 -17.05
C GLU A 148 9.99 8.74 -16.81
N PHE A 149 8.92 8.27 -16.13
CA PHE A 149 8.73 6.85 -15.88
C PHE A 149 8.49 6.05 -17.17
N GLN A 150 7.62 6.54 -18.05
CA GLN A 150 7.38 5.92 -19.37
C GLN A 150 8.66 5.84 -20.22
N GLN A 151 9.45 6.92 -20.22
CA GLN A 151 10.74 6.94 -20.90
C GLN A 151 11.72 5.90 -20.31
N HIS A 152 11.78 5.78 -18.97
CA HIS A 152 12.60 4.78 -18.29
C HIS A 152 12.19 3.34 -18.66
N LEU A 153 10.88 3.07 -18.73
CA LEU A 153 10.34 1.75 -19.10
C LEU A 153 10.44 1.46 -20.61
N GLY A 154 10.58 2.50 -21.44
CA GLY A 154 10.58 2.41 -22.90
C GLY A 154 9.20 2.09 -23.48
N THR A 155 8.11 2.43 -22.79
CA THR A 155 6.72 2.24 -23.22
C THR A 155 5.75 3.15 -22.49
N ASP A 156 4.69 3.58 -23.16
CA ASP A 156 3.56 4.35 -22.65
C ASP A 156 2.22 3.58 -22.76
N GLU A 157 2.25 2.38 -23.32
CA GLU A 157 1.05 1.55 -23.59
C GLU A 157 0.50 0.82 -22.35
N LEU A 158 1.18 0.93 -21.19
CA LEU A 158 0.76 0.26 -19.97
C LEU A 158 -0.30 1.09 -19.21
N GLU A 159 -1.08 0.41 -18.39
CA GLU A 159 -1.98 1.08 -17.44
C GLU A 159 -1.16 1.62 -16.26
N PHE A 160 -1.11 2.94 -16.11
CA PHE A 160 -0.43 3.63 -15.02
C PHE A 160 -1.41 4.13 -13.96
N LYS A 161 -1.08 3.87 -12.69
CA LYS A 161 -1.86 4.33 -11.54
C LYS A 161 -1.05 5.33 -10.74
N ASN A 162 -1.57 6.57 -10.59
CA ASN A 162 -1.01 7.53 -9.64
C ASN A 162 -1.42 7.18 -8.22
N ILE A 163 -0.47 7.26 -7.30
CA ILE A 163 -0.63 6.98 -5.87
C ILE A 163 -0.12 8.19 -5.11
N LYS A 164 -1.00 8.84 -4.36
CA LYS A 164 -0.62 9.87 -3.39
C LYS A 164 -0.43 9.19 -2.03
N MET A 165 0.72 9.44 -1.42
CA MET A 165 1.13 8.82 -0.17
C MET A 165 1.11 9.86 0.95
N ARG A 166 0.53 9.51 2.06
CA ARG A 166 0.57 10.32 3.26
C ARG A 166 1.76 9.85 4.10
N VAL A 167 2.87 10.56 4.00
CA VAL A 167 4.14 10.21 4.64
C VAL A 167 4.12 10.62 6.11
N GLY A 168 4.16 9.64 7.01
CA GLY A 168 4.09 9.86 8.45
C GLY A 168 3.35 8.73 9.17
N ILE A 169 2.95 8.98 10.41
CA ILE A 169 2.26 7.99 11.25
C ILE A 169 1.23 8.68 12.14
N HIS A 170 0.13 8.01 12.45
CA HIS A 170 -0.76 8.47 13.51
C HIS A 170 -0.06 8.41 14.86
N LYS A 171 -0.30 9.41 15.71
CA LYS A 171 0.30 9.53 17.05
C LYS A 171 -0.03 8.33 17.94
N ARG A 172 -1.25 7.83 17.84
CA ARG A 172 -1.71 6.60 18.49
C ARG A 172 -2.31 5.68 17.43
N LEU A 173 -1.88 4.44 17.41
CA LEU A 173 -2.38 3.44 16.44
C LEU A 173 -3.61 2.69 16.96
N TRP A 174 -3.89 2.80 18.23
CA TRP A 174 -5.07 2.23 18.88
C TRP A 174 -5.77 3.32 19.71
N VAL A 175 -6.98 3.66 19.32
CA VAL A 175 -7.83 4.65 19.99
C VAL A 175 -9.20 4.06 20.22
N LYS A 176 -9.62 4.03 21.51
CA LYS A 176 -10.90 3.43 21.90
C LYS A 176 -11.00 1.98 21.40
N ASN A 177 -12.00 1.67 20.58
CA ASN A 177 -12.20 0.35 19.99
C ASN A 177 -11.73 0.24 18.51
N VAL A 178 -10.80 1.11 18.09
CA VAL A 178 -10.23 1.09 16.73
C VAL A 178 -8.72 0.94 16.80
N VAL A 179 -8.17 -0.02 16.04
CA VAL A 179 -6.74 -0.16 15.80
C VAL A 179 -6.45 -0.05 14.30
N ALA A 180 -5.52 0.83 13.91
CA ALA A 180 -5.10 0.97 12.52
C ALA A 180 -3.89 0.07 12.22
N VAL A 181 -3.88 -0.53 11.03
CA VAL A 181 -2.84 -1.45 10.56
C VAL A 181 -2.43 -1.11 9.13
N GLY A 182 -1.13 -1.24 8.83
CA GLY A 182 -0.58 -0.92 7.51
C GLY A 182 -0.71 0.55 7.17
N LEU A 183 -1.07 0.89 5.94
CA LEU A 183 -1.14 2.28 5.46
C LEU A 183 -2.22 3.13 6.16
N SER A 184 -3.16 2.51 6.89
CA SER A 184 -4.08 3.25 7.77
C SER A 184 -3.39 3.78 9.01
N ALA A 185 -2.33 3.12 9.47
CA ALA A 185 -1.53 3.54 10.60
C ALA A 185 -0.50 4.61 10.22
N GLY A 186 0.20 4.40 9.10
CA GLY A 186 1.25 5.29 8.60
C GLY A 186 2.02 4.68 7.44
N PHE A 187 2.95 5.47 6.88
CA PHE A 187 3.80 5.08 5.75
C PHE A 187 5.17 5.74 5.87
#